data_34a27f9930ca1a69182f1840dec633a3
#
_entry.id   34a27f9930ca1a69182f1840dec633a3
#
_cell.length_a   1.000
_cell.length_b   1.000
_cell.length_c   1.000
_cell.angle_alpha   90.00
_cell.angle_beta   90.00
_cell.angle_gamma   90.00
#
_symmetry.space_group_name_H-M   'P 1'
#
loop_
_entity.id
_entity.type
_entity.pdbx_description
1 polymer ?
#
loop_
_entity_poly.entity_id
_entity_poly.type
_entity_poly.pdbx_seq_one_letter_code
_entity_poly.pdbx_strand_id
1 'polypeptide(L)'
;FDNVHRAYVRGAVVLAGVSFTVEPGQIVALLGKNGAGKTTLIRIAMGMIEAQKGSVRIFGLDPRAEAVEVKSRVGYVSEDQILPPFLRVREVVDLHRGLFPTWDDDLARRLGARFTIDPEAKIKHLSKGQARQVALLCAVAHRPELLLLDEPAGGLDPAARREFLETSIRLLNESGTSILFSSHYMSDVERMADRVVMLHDGRVLIDSPLDDLRESYSLALITPGPEATRERLLALDGCFAVRQRAGALHAIFQLEPEEAREVLENALGSDDLRTTPIALEEMFIELLGGAP
;
A
#
# COMPACT_ATOMS: atom_id res chain seq x y z
N PHE A 1 -2.26 -5.17 -13.43
CA PHE A 1 -3.64 -5.58 -13.07
C PHE A 1 -4.58 -4.96 -14.08
N ASP A 2 -5.45 -5.75 -14.66
CA ASP A 2 -6.42 -5.32 -15.66
C ASP A 2 -7.80 -5.89 -15.33
N ASN A 3 -8.74 -5.02 -14.92
CA ASN A 3 -10.13 -5.32 -14.58
C ASN A 3 -10.33 -6.53 -13.67
N VAL A 4 -9.53 -6.61 -12.59
CA VAL A 4 -9.46 -7.77 -11.71
C VAL A 4 -10.69 -7.84 -10.80
N HIS A 5 -11.39 -8.98 -10.82
CA HIS A 5 -12.54 -9.28 -9.97
C HIS A 5 -12.28 -10.51 -9.10
N ARG A 6 -12.72 -10.45 -7.85
CA ARG A 6 -12.69 -11.58 -6.92
C ARG A 6 -13.79 -11.50 -5.89
N ALA A 7 -14.49 -12.61 -5.69
CA ALA A 7 -15.39 -12.83 -4.56
C ALA A 7 -15.00 -14.11 -3.83
N TYR A 8 -15.22 -14.15 -2.51
CA TYR A 8 -15.08 -15.36 -1.70
C TYR A 8 -16.44 -16.05 -1.48
N VAL A 9 -16.44 -17.14 -0.74
CA VAL A 9 -17.64 -17.94 -0.46
C VAL A 9 -18.74 -17.06 0.15
N ARG A 10 -19.99 -17.23 -0.31
CA ARG A 10 -21.21 -16.46 0.01
C ARG A 10 -21.37 -15.13 -0.74
N GLY A 11 -20.67 -14.92 -1.86
CA GLY A 11 -20.90 -13.76 -2.73
C GLY A 11 -20.33 -12.43 -2.21
N ALA A 12 -19.52 -12.44 -1.15
CA ALA A 12 -18.83 -11.26 -0.70
C ALA A 12 -17.80 -10.85 -1.75
N VAL A 13 -18.13 -9.81 -2.54
CA VAL A 13 -17.22 -9.23 -3.52
C VAL A 13 -16.10 -8.50 -2.79
N VAL A 14 -14.85 -8.87 -3.11
CA VAL A 14 -13.65 -8.26 -2.51
C VAL A 14 -12.92 -7.38 -3.53
N LEU A 15 -12.96 -7.76 -4.82
CA LEU A 15 -12.43 -6.96 -5.91
C LEU A 15 -13.51 -6.84 -6.99
N ALA A 16 -13.75 -5.63 -7.46
CA ALA A 16 -14.84 -5.26 -8.36
C ALA A 16 -14.34 -4.46 -9.58
N GLY A 17 -13.33 -4.99 -10.27
CA GLY A 17 -12.76 -4.36 -11.47
C GLY A 17 -11.55 -3.47 -11.16
N VAL A 18 -10.58 -3.98 -10.42
CA VAL A 18 -9.35 -3.25 -10.08
C VAL A 18 -8.39 -3.27 -11.26
N SER A 19 -7.96 -2.08 -11.67
CA SER A 19 -6.94 -1.88 -12.70
C SER A 19 -5.90 -0.87 -12.25
N PHE A 20 -4.62 -1.21 -12.32
CA PHE A 20 -3.47 -0.32 -12.16
C PHE A 20 -2.19 -1.01 -12.63
N THR A 21 -1.13 -0.25 -12.82
CA THR A 21 0.21 -0.73 -13.18
C THR A 21 1.23 -0.41 -12.09
N VAL A 22 2.34 -1.12 -12.08
CA VAL A 22 3.54 -0.79 -11.31
C VAL A 22 4.68 -0.71 -12.32
N GLU A 23 5.28 0.46 -12.44
CA GLU A 23 6.37 0.70 -13.38
C GLU A 23 7.72 0.23 -12.79
N PRO A 24 8.70 -0.10 -13.64
CA PRO A 24 10.04 -0.46 -13.17
C PRO A 24 10.66 0.64 -12.30
N GLY A 25 11.21 0.24 -11.15
CA GLY A 25 11.86 1.14 -10.20
C GLY A 25 10.90 2.02 -9.39
N GLN A 26 9.59 1.79 -9.43
CA GLN A 26 8.58 2.54 -8.72
C GLN A 26 8.21 1.89 -7.39
N ILE A 27 7.96 2.71 -6.36
CA ILE A 27 7.34 2.29 -5.10
C ILE A 27 5.86 2.66 -5.13
N VAL A 28 5.00 1.66 -5.20
CA VAL A 28 3.54 1.83 -5.18
C VAL A 28 2.96 1.36 -3.86
N ALA A 29 2.20 2.22 -3.19
CA ALA A 29 1.44 1.86 -2.00
C ALA A 29 0.01 1.46 -2.37
N LEU A 30 -0.41 0.26 -1.97
CA LEU A 30 -1.81 -0.14 -1.92
C LEU A 30 -2.40 0.30 -0.57
N LEU A 31 -3.13 1.40 -0.57
CA LEU A 31 -3.76 1.97 0.61
C LEU A 31 -5.24 1.56 0.69
N GLY A 32 -5.74 1.32 1.88
CA GLY A 32 -7.15 0.97 2.09
C GLY A 32 -7.40 0.34 3.45
N LYS A 33 -8.65 0.35 3.90
CA LYS A 33 -9.07 -0.31 5.14
C LYS A 33 -8.81 -1.82 5.12
N ASN A 34 -8.89 -2.43 6.29
CA ASN A 34 -8.90 -3.89 6.39
C ASN A 34 -10.12 -4.44 5.62
N GLY A 35 -9.87 -5.46 4.80
CA GLY A 35 -10.90 -6.02 3.92
C GLY A 35 -11.07 -5.33 2.56
N ALA A 36 -10.38 -4.23 2.26
CA ALA A 36 -10.48 -3.54 0.96
C ALA A 36 -9.94 -4.34 -0.24
N GLY A 37 -9.27 -5.47 -0.01
CA GLY A 37 -8.78 -6.34 -1.08
C GLY A 37 -7.27 -6.30 -1.31
N LYS A 38 -6.49 -5.55 -0.53
CA LYS A 38 -5.04 -5.39 -0.68
C LYS A 38 -4.30 -6.74 -0.72
N THR A 39 -4.43 -7.53 0.35
CA THR A 39 -3.85 -8.89 0.45
C THR A 39 -4.34 -9.80 -0.68
N THR A 40 -5.60 -9.67 -1.09
CA THR A 40 -6.15 -10.44 -2.20
C THR A 40 -5.45 -10.13 -3.52
N LEU A 41 -5.19 -8.85 -3.82
CA LEU A 41 -4.45 -8.43 -5.01
C LEU A 41 -3.00 -8.97 -4.99
N ILE A 42 -2.31 -8.84 -3.87
CA ILE A 42 -0.94 -9.36 -3.71
C ILE A 42 -0.92 -10.89 -3.91
N ARG A 43 -1.87 -11.62 -3.34
CA ARG A 43 -1.96 -13.08 -3.52
C ARG A 43 -2.28 -13.49 -4.96
N ILE A 44 -3.07 -12.68 -5.68
CA ILE A 44 -3.31 -12.91 -7.12
C ILE A 44 -2.01 -12.64 -7.91
N ALA A 45 -1.28 -11.56 -7.59
CA ALA A 45 0.01 -11.25 -8.22
C ALA A 45 1.04 -12.37 -8.01
N MET A 46 1.02 -13.04 -6.85
CA MET A 46 1.86 -14.21 -6.56
C MET A 46 1.35 -15.52 -7.20
N GLY A 47 0.22 -15.49 -7.90
CA GLY A 47 -0.42 -16.70 -8.44
C GLY A 47 -0.94 -17.68 -7.40
N MET A 48 -1.07 -17.24 -6.12
CA MET A 48 -1.57 -18.09 -5.03
C MET A 48 -3.08 -18.30 -5.10
N ILE A 49 -3.80 -17.31 -5.61
CA ILE A 49 -5.23 -17.37 -5.89
C ILE A 49 -5.51 -16.82 -7.29
N GLU A 50 -6.65 -17.22 -7.86
CA GLU A 50 -7.04 -16.83 -9.21
C GLU A 50 -7.96 -15.61 -9.20
N ALA A 51 -7.80 -14.70 -10.17
CA ALA A 51 -8.82 -13.72 -10.50
C ALA A 51 -10.03 -14.41 -11.15
N GLN A 52 -11.25 -14.05 -10.76
CA GLN A 52 -12.46 -14.62 -11.38
C GLN A 52 -12.77 -13.99 -12.73
N LYS A 53 -12.37 -12.71 -12.91
CA LYS A 53 -12.40 -11.97 -14.18
C LYS A 53 -11.22 -11.03 -14.22
N GLY A 54 -10.87 -10.60 -15.42
CA GLY A 54 -9.69 -9.77 -15.65
C GLY A 54 -8.40 -10.58 -15.70
N SER A 55 -7.28 -9.90 -15.69
CA SER A 55 -5.96 -10.52 -15.75
C SER A 55 -4.92 -9.80 -14.90
N VAL A 56 -3.88 -10.54 -14.50
CA VAL A 56 -2.68 -9.98 -13.87
C VAL A 56 -1.47 -10.46 -14.64
N ARG A 57 -0.56 -9.55 -14.94
CA ARG A 57 0.72 -9.84 -15.56
C ARG A 57 1.84 -9.33 -14.69
N ILE A 58 2.86 -10.15 -14.47
CA ILE A 58 4.09 -9.78 -13.77
C ILE A 58 5.23 -10.00 -14.77
N PHE A 59 5.92 -8.90 -15.13
CA PHE A 59 6.91 -8.91 -16.22
C PHE A 59 6.36 -9.42 -17.57
N GLY A 60 5.06 -9.16 -17.84
CA GLY A 60 4.36 -9.70 -19.01
C GLY A 60 3.90 -11.15 -18.89
N LEU A 61 4.29 -11.87 -17.83
CA LEU A 61 4.00 -13.28 -17.59
C LEU A 61 2.71 -13.47 -16.78
N ASP A 62 2.05 -14.62 -16.99
CA ASP A 62 0.94 -15.04 -16.13
C ASP A 62 1.48 -15.69 -14.85
N PRO A 63 1.21 -15.14 -13.64
CA PRO A 63 1.80 -15.62 -12.40
C PRO A 63 1.36 -17.04 -11.99
N ARG A 64 0.36 -17.63 -12.66
CA ARG A 64 -0.07 -19.00 -12.43
C ARG A 64 0.50 -19.96 -13.47
N ALA A 65 0.43 -19.59 -14.74
CA ALA A 65 0.94 -20.41 -15.84
C ALA A 65 2.47 -20.48 -15.81
N GLU A 66 3.13 -19.37 -15.48
CA GLU A 66 4.59 -19.23 -15.49
C GLU A 66 5.14 -19.00 -14.07
N ALA A 67 4.55 -19.72 -13.11
CA ALA A 67 4.74 -19.48 -11.67
C ALA A 67 6.20 -19.57 -11.20
N VAL A 68 7.01 -20.47 -11.77
CA VAL A 68 8.41 -20.63 -11.39
C VAL A 68 9.23 -19.42 -11.84
N GLU A 69 9.03 -18.97 -13.07
CA GLU A 69 9.74 -17.82 -13.62
C GLU A 69 9.36 -16.54 -12.88
N VAL A 70 8.08 -16.29 -12.67
CA VAL A 70 7.61 -15.13 -11.89
C VAL A 70 8.21 -15.15 -10.49
N LYS A 71 8.11 -16.26 -9.76
CA LYS A 71 8.59 -16.36 -8.37
C LYS A 71 10.10 -16.28 -8.23
N SER A 72 10.88 -16.66 -9.25
CA SER A 72 12.33 -16.50 -9.23
C SER A 72 12.77 -15.03 -9.29
N ARG A 73 11.91 -14.12 -9.78
CA ARG A 73 12.15 -12.69 -9.95
C ARG A 73 11.41 -11.81 -8.95
N VAL A 74 10.57 -12.41 -8.09
CA VAL A 74 9.73 -11.69 -7.11
C VAL A 74 10.14 -12.06 -5.70
N GLY A 75 10.40 -11.05 -4.86
CA GLY A 75 10.48 -11.22 -3.41
C GLY A 75 9.10 -11.00 -2.79
N TYR A 76 8.75 -11.78 -1.77
CA TYR A 76 7.46 -11.67 -1.09
C TYR A 76 7.59 -11.75 0.42
N VAL A 77 6.98 -10.79 1.12
CA VAL A 77 6.81 -10.81 2.58
C VAL A 77 5.32 -10.65 2.88
N SER A 78 4.73 -11.67 3.51
CA SER A 78 3.32 -11.65 3.90
C SER A 78 3.12 -11.00 5.27
N GLU A 79 1.89 -10.52 5.54
CA GLU A 79 1.49 -10.00 6.86
C GLU A 79 1.75 -11.03 7.98
N ASP A 80 1.27 -12.25 7.77
CA ASP A 80 1.45 -13.37 8.70
C ASP A 80 2.66 -14.21 8.29
N GLN A 81 3.85 -13.60 8.27
CA GLN A 81 5.06 -14.30 7.85
C GLN A 81 5.34 -15.49 8.79
N ILE A 82 5.04 -16.69 8.30
CA ILE A 82 5.28 -17.93 9.02
C ILE A 82 6.59 -18.54 8.54
N LEU A 83 7.69 -18.21 9.22
CA LEU A 83 8.92 -18.96 9.07
C LEU A 83 8.85 -20.24 9.91
N PRO A 84 9.47 -21.37 9.47
CA PRO A 84 9.43 -22.62 10.23
C PRO A 84 9.98 -22.45 11.65
N PRO A 85 9.15 -22.58 12.70
CA PRO A 85 9.52 -22.17 14.07
C PRO A 85 10.62 -23.05 14.70
N PHE A 86 10.79 -24.25 14.18
CA PHE A 86 11.78 -25.23 14.66
C PHE A 86 13.16 -25.04 14.04
N LEU A 87 13.28 -24.33 12.92
CA LEU A 87 14.55 -24.04 12.27
C LEU A 87 15.30 -22.90 12.95
N ARG A 88 16.62 -22.88 12.78
CA ARG A 88 17.48 -21.74 13.08
C ARG A 88 17.45 -20.74 11.92
N VAL A 89 17.82 -19.51 12.17
CA VAL A 89 17.91 -18.46 11.15
C VAL A 89 18.79 -18.91 9.97
N ARG A 90 20.02 -19.42 10.26
CA ARG A 90 20.92 -19.91 9.22
C ARG A 90 20.29 -21.00 8.34
N GLU A 91 19.52 -21.90 8.95
CA GLU A 91 18.87 -23.00 8.22
C GLU A 91 17.76 -22.48 7.27
N VAL A 92 17.04 -21.43 7.70
CA VAL A 92 16.07 -20.73 6.84
C VAL A 92 16.79 -20.02 5.67
N VAL A 93 17.91 -19.34 5.97
CA VAL A 93 18.73 -18.67 4.93
C VAL A 93 19.30 -19.68 3.96
N ASP A 94 19.84 -20.79 4.42
CA ASP A 94 20.40 -21.86 3.58
C ASP A 94 19.33 -22.51 2.68
N LEU A 95 18.10 -22.68 3.21
CA LEU A 95 16.97 -23.16 2.42
C LEU A 95 16.67 -22.22 1.25
N HIS A 96 16.59 -20.91 1.49
CA HIS A 96 16.35 -19.92 0.44
C HIS A 96 17.51 -19.85 -0.55
N ARG A 97 18.76 -19.88 -0.07
CA ARG A 97 19.95 -19.99 -0.93
C ARG A 97 19.85 -21.15 -1.92
N GLY A 98 19.36 -22.30 -1.47
CA GLY A 98 19.19 -23.47 -2.32
C GLY A 98 18.07 -23.36 -3.36
N LEU A 99 17.09 -22.47 -3.13
CA LEU A 99 15.95 -22.25 -4.03
C LEU A 99 16.23 -21.24 -5.15
N PHE A 100 17.15 -20.29 -4.93
CA PHE A 100 17.37 -19.16 -5.83
C PHE A 100 18.81 -19.16 -6.39
N PRO A 101 19.00 -19.46 -7.68
CA PRO A 101 20.34 -19.42 -8.30
C PRO A 101 21.01 -18.04 -8.28
N THR A 102 20.22 -16.98 -8.19
CA THR A 102 20.66 -15.58 -8.14
C THR A 102 20.95 -15.09 -6.72
N TRP A 103 21.01 -15.99 -5.73
CA TRP A 103 21.25 -15.64 -4.34
C TRP A 103 22.58 -14.92 -4.12
N ASP A 104 22.52 -13.79 -3.43
CA ASP A 104 23.68 -12.95 -3.08
C ASP A 104 24.05 -13.11 -1.59
N ASP A 105 25.09 -13.90 -1.34
CA ASP A 105 25.59 -14.16 0.03
C ASP A 105 26.14 -12.91 0.71
N ASP A 106 26.69 -11.95 -0.05
CA ASP A 106 27.21 -10.71 0.50
C ASP A 106 26.07 -9.80 0.95
N LEU A 107 25.00 -9.71 0.16
CA LEU A 107 23.79 -8.97 0.54
C LEU A 107 23.13 -9.61 1.77
N ALA A 108 22.97 -10.93 1.78
CA ALA A 108 22.39 -11.65 2.92
C ALA A 108 23.19 -11.41 4.21
N ARG A 109 24.52 -11.43 4.13
CA ARG A 109 25.43 -11.19 5.26
C ARG A 109 25.32 -9.74 5.74
N ARG A 110 25.32 -8.74 4.83
CA ARG A 110 25.16 -7.31 5.18
C ARG A 110 23.83 -7.06 5.88
N LEU A 111 22.73 -7.64 5.38
CA LEU A 111 21.41 -7.49 5.99
C LEU A 111 21.32 -8.18 7.36
N GLY A 112 21.88 -9.39 7.49
CA GLY A 112 21.95 -10.09 8.78
C GLY A 112 22.70 -9.31 9.83
N ALA A 113 23.84 -8.71 9.46
CA ALA A 113 24.62 -7.85 10.35
C ALA A 113 23.88 -6.56 10.73
N ARG A 114 23.24 -5.91 9.74
CA ARG A 114 22.45 -4.69 9.95
C ARG A 114 21.29 -4.91 10.92
N PHE A 115 20.54 -5.99 10.74
CA PHE A 115 19.42 -6.35 11.60
C PHE A 115 19.84 -6.96 12.94
N THR A 116 21.14 -7.13 13.18
CA THR A 116 21.67 -7.74 14.38
C THR A 116 21.05 -9.12 14.66
N ILE A 117 20.85 -9.90 13.59
CA ILE A 117 20.23 -11.23 13.65
C ILE A 117 21.28 -12.27 14.06
N ASP A 118 21.02 -13.02 15.14
CA ASP A 118 21.82 -14.18 15.51
C ASP A 118 21.48 -15.37 14.61
N PRO A 119 22.42 -15.86 13.77
CA PRO A 119 22.20 -16.99 12.87
C PRO A 119 21.85 -18.30 13.59
N GLU A 120 22.26 -18.44 14.85
CA GLU A 120 22.02 -19.63 15.68
C GLU A 120 20.68 -19.59 16.42
N ALA A 121 20.02 -18.43 16.47
CA ALA A 121 18.72 -18.30 17.11
C ALA A 121 17.67 -19.14 16.38
N LYS A 122 16.81 -19.82 17.15
CA LYS A 122 15.62 -20.50 16.57
C LYS A 122 14.54 -19.47 16.24
N ILE A 123 13.88 -19.65 15.12
CA ILE A 123 12.80 -18.78 14.65
C ILE A 123 11.73 -18.53 15.72
N LYS A 124 11.33 -19.57 16.46
CA LYS A 124 10.34 -19.46 17.55
C LYS A 124 10.74 -18.53 18.72
N HIS A 125 12.02 -18.19 18.84
CA HIS A 125 12.55 -17.33 19.91
C HIS A 125 12.75 -15.88 19.43
N LEU A 126 12.57 -15.61 18.16
CA LEU A 126 12.65 -14.26 17.60
C LEU A 126 11.42 -13.42 18.01
N SER A 127 11.62 -12.13 18.19
CA SER A 127 10.52 -11.18 18.23
C SER A 127 9.81 -11.14 16.85
N LYS A 128 8.59 -10.62 16.80
CA LYS A 128 7.89 -10.43 15.51
C LYS A 128 8.71 -9.58 14.54
N GLY A 129 9.37 -8.52 15.05
CA GLY A 129 10.24 -7.66 14.27
C GLY A 129 11.43 -8.42 13.67
N GLN A 130 12.15 -9.17 14.50
CA GLN A 130 13.28 -9.98 14.05
C GLN A 130 12.86 -11.04 13.03
N ALA A 131 11.75 -11.75 13.26
CA ALA A 131 11.25 -12.73 12.30
C ALA A 131 10.92 -12.06 10.95
N ARG A 132 10.36 -10.85 10.96
CA ARG A 132 10.06 -10.09 9.75
C ARG A 132 11.31 -9.58 9.04
N GLN A 133 12.34 -9.18 9.78
CA GLN A 133 13.65 -8.85 9.23
C GLN A 133 14.32 -10.06 8.57
N VAL A 134 14.23 -11.26 9.16
CA VAL A 134 14.69 -12.51 8.53
C VAL A 134 13.91 -12.78 7.24
N ALA A 135 12.58 -12.60 7.25
CA ALA A 135 11.74 -12.77 6.09
C ALA A 135 12.12 -11.81 4.96
N LEU A 136 12.35 -10.52 5.29
CA LEU A 136 12.82 -9.53 4.32
C LEU A 136 14.18 -9.92 3.74
N LEU A 137 15.15 -10.30 4.59
CA LEU A 137 16.46 -10.78 4.13
C LEU A 137 16.28 -11.90 3.09
N CYS A 138 15.48 -12.92 3.41
CA CYS A 138 15.21 -14.02 2.50
C CYS A 138 14.51 -13.59 1.20
N ALA A 139 13.60 -12.64 1.29
CA ALA A 139 12.85 -12.13 0.14
C ALA A 139 13.68 -11.26 -0.81
N VAL A 140 14.80 -10.68 -0.36
CA VAL A 140 15.60 -9.74 -1.18
C VAL A 140 17.00 -10.26 -1.55
N ALA A 141 17.51 -11.27 -0.85
CA ALA A 141 18.87 -11.74 -1.08
C ALA A 141 19.09 -12.42 -2.44
N HIS A 142 18.02 -12.82 -3.13
CA HIS A 142 18.09 -13.32 -4.52
C HIS A 142 18.00 -12.21 -5.58
N ARG A 143 18.02 -10.92 -5.15
CA ARG A 143 17.96 -9.74 -6.02
C ARG A 143 16.72 -9.71 -6.91
N PRO A 144 15.51 -9.68 -6.31
CA PRO A 144 14.27 -9.63 -7.08
C PRO A 144 14.14 -8.32 -7.86
N GLU A 145 13.43 -8.37 -8.98
CA GLU A 145 13.04 -7.20 -9.77
C GLU A 145 11.79 -6.52 -9.20
N LEU A 146 10.95 -7.28 -8.50
CA LEU A 146 9.75 -6.79 -7.79
C LEU A 146 9.71 -7.33 -6.37
N LEU A 147 9.47 -6.46 -5.41
CA LEU A 147 9.23 -6.82 -4.02
C LEU A 147 7.76 -6.57 -3.67
N LEU A 148 7.05 -7.63 -3.29
CA LEU A 148 5.67 -7.57 -2.82
C LEU A 148 5.65 -7.66 -1.30
N LEU A 149 5.09 -6.64 -0.64
CA LEU A 149 5.05 -6.55 0.81
C LEU A 149 3.59 -6.40 1.27
N ASP A 150 3.08 -7.39 1.99
CA ASP A 150 1.72 -7.36 2.52
C ASP A 150 1.73 -6.94 3.99
N GLU A 151 1.26 -5.71 4.28
CA GLU A 151 1.27 -5.07 5.61
C GLU A 151 2.63 -5.24 6.35
N PRO A 152 3.76 -4.88 5.69
CA PRO A 152 5.09 -5.30 6.12
C PRO A 152 5.50 -4.73 7.49
N ALA A 153 4.96 -3.60 7.86
CA ALA A 153 5.24 -2.91 9.10
C ALA A 153 4.17 -3.11 10.19
N GLY A 154 3.14 -3.91 9.91
CA GLY A 154 2.05 -4.20 10.84
C GLY A 154 2.54 -4.94 12.10
N GLY A 155 2.18 -4.44 13.29
CA GLY A 155 2.54 -5.07 14.57
C GLY A 155 4.02 -4.98 14.96
N LEU A 156 4.82 -4.17 14.27
CA LEU A 156 6.18 -3.81 14.68
C LEU A 156 6.14 -2.62 15.65
N ASP A 157 7.10 -2.58 16.58
CA ASP A 157 7.36 -1.37 17.34
C ASP A 157 7.88 -0.24 16.41
N PRO A 158 7.81 1.04 16.82
CA PRO A 158 8.16 2.17 15.96
C PRO A 158 9.61 2.13 15.44
N ALA A 159 10.56 1.60 16.20
CA ALA A 159 11.97 1.53 15.79
C ALA A 159 12.18 0.45 14.74
N ALA A 160 11.68 -0.77 14.98
CA ALA A 160 11.73 -1.88 14.04
C ALA A 160 10.99 -1.57 12.73
N ARG A 161 9.83 -0.88 12.83
CA ARG A 161 9.06 -0.41 11.67
C ARG A 161 9.89 0.54 10.80
N ARG A 162 10.48 1.54 11.42
CA ARG A 162 11.33 2.52 10.73
C ARG A 162 12.49 1.85 10.02
N GLU A 163 13.22 0.98 10.72
CA GLU A 163 14.36 0.26 10.15
C GLU A 163 13.97 -0.63 8.97
N PHE A 164 12.84 -1.33 9.07
CA PHE A 164 12.30 -2.15 7.98
C PHE A 164 12.02 -1.31 6.73
N LEU A 165 11.31 -0.19 6.88
CA LEU A 165 10.95 0.70 5.78
C LEU A 165 12.19 1.33 5.13
N GLU A 166 13.12 1.89 5.93
CA GLU A 166 14.38 2.48 5.44
C GLU A 166 15.25 1.44 4.70
N THR A 167 15.26 0.20 5.18
CA THR A 167 16.00 -0.88 4.49
C THR A 167 15.36 -1.23 3.16
N SER A 168 14.03 -1.30 3.09
CA SER A 168 13.30 -1.57 1.84
C SER A 168 13.57 -0.47 0.79
N ILE A 169 13.52 0.81 1.17
CA ILE A 169 13.84 1.95 0.28
C ILE A 169 15.30 1.86 -0.22
N ARG A 170 16.24 1.56 0.68
CA ARG A 170 17.65 1.45 0.29
C ARG A 170 17.89 0.33 -0.74
N LEU A 171 17.23 -0.80 -0.57
CA LEU A 171 17.29 -1.92 -1.53
C LEU A 171 16.82 -1.51 -2.92
N LEU A 172 15.74 -0.72 -3.01
CA LEU A 172 15.30 -0.15 -4.27
C LEU A 172 16.37 0.73 -4.90
N ASN A 173 16.93 1.67 -4.14
CA ASN A 173 17.93 2.62 -4.64
C ASN A 173 19.23 1.93 -5.10
N GLU A 174 19.62 0.81 -4.45
CA GLU A 174 20.83 0.05 -4.80
C GLU A 174 20.64 -0.90 -5.98
N SER A 175 19.44 -1.44 -6.19
CA SER A 175 19.17 -2.53 -7.16
C SER A 175 18.14 -2.19 -8.23
N GLY A 176 17.43 -1.06 -8.14
CA GLY A 176 16.33 -0.73 -9.04
C GLY A 176 15.10 -1.62 -8.87
N THR A 177 14.99 -2.33 -7.77
CA THR A 177 13.85 -3.21 -7.46
C THR A 177 12.57 -2.42 -7.31
N SER A 178 11.52 -2.71 -8.08
CA SER A 178 10.19 -2.12 -7.87
C SER A 178 9.57 -2.66 -6.59
N ILE A 179 8.76 -1.83 -5.90
CA ILE A 179 8.07 -2.25 -4.67
C ILE A 179 6.57 -2.02 -4.80
N LEU A 180 5.78 -3.03 -4.52
CA LEU A 180 4.35 -2.91 -4.27
C LEU A 180 4.07 -3.33 -2.83
N PHE A 181 3.63 -2.41 -1.99
CA PHE A 181 3.34 -2.71 -0.59
C PHE A 181 1.93 -2.32 -0.20
N SER A 182 1.31 -3.13 0.64
CA SER A 182 0.03 -2.76 1.26
C SER A 182 0.26 -2.08 2.59
N SER A 183 -0.56 -1.09 2.91
CA SER A 183 -0.62 -0.47 4.22
C SER A 183 -2.01 0.11 4.52
N HIS A 184 -2.33 0.20 5.80
CA HIS A 184 -3.43 1.00 6.31
C HIS A 184 -2.92 2.18 7.16
N TYR A 185 -1.59 2.38 7.22
CA TYR A 185 -0.94 3.48 7.91
C TYR A 185 -0.43 4.50 6.89
N MET A 186 -0.96 5.72 6.96
CA MET A 186 -0.57 6.79 6.08
C MET A 186 0.90 7.18 6.24
N SER A 187 1.43 7.16 7.46
CA SER A 187 2.85 7.47 7.74
C SER A 187 3.85 6.58 7.01
N ASP A 188 3.48 5.33 6.68
CA ASP A 188 4.34 4.46 5.87
C ASP A 188 4.30 4.86 4.40
N VAL A 189 3.09 5.18 3.92
CA VAL A 189 2.87 5.64 2.55
C VAL A 189 3.64 6.93 2.29
N GLU A 190 3.51 7.93 3.16
CA GLU A 190 4.20 9.23 3.05
C GLU A 190 5.72 9.11 3.06
N ARG A 191 6.24 8.07 3.71
CA ARG A 191 7.69 7.84 3.82
C ARG A 191 8.28 7.07 2.65
N MET A 192 7.51 6.17 2.04
CA MET A 192 8.03 5.21 1.09
C MET A 192 7.52 5.40 -0.33
N ALA A 193 6.26 5.78 -0.51
CA ALA A 193 5.60 5.66 -1.80
C ALA A 193 5.94 6.81 -2.75
N ASP A 194 6.15 6.47 -4.02
CA ASP A 194 6.15 7.44 -5.13
C ASP A 194 4.71 7.65 -5.63
N ARG A 195 3.88 6.60 -5.51
CA ARG A 195 2.50 6.57 -6.02
C ARG A 195 1.59 5.80 -5.08
N VAL A 196 0.35 6.25 -4.99
CA VAL A 196 -0.68 5.66 -4.13
C VAL A 196 -1.83 5.13 -4.98
N VAL A 197 -2.16 3.87 -4.77
CA VAL A 197 -3.39 3.24 -5.26
C VAL A 197 -4.31 3.00 -4.07
N MET A 198 -5.33 3.85 -3.90
CA MET A 198 -6.27 3.74 -2.79
C MET A 198 -7.44 2.83 -3.18
N LEU A 199 -7.66 1.80 -2.37
CA LEU A 199 -8.76 0.84 -2.54
C LEU A 199 -9.91 1.13 -1.57
N HIS A 200 -11.11 1.20 -2.11
CA HIS A 200 -12.36 1.27 -1.36
C HIS A 200 -13.41 0.37 -2.00
N ASP A 201 -14.07 -0.46 -1.19
CA ASP A 201 -15.10 -1.41 -1.61
C ASP A 201 -14.72 -2.23 -2.86
N GLY A 202 -13.47 -2.69 -2.89
CA GLY A 202 -12.93 -3.51 -3.96
C GLY A 202 -12.67 -2.79 -5.27
N ARG A 203 -12.66 -1.46 -5.29
CA ARG A 203 -12.37 -0.62 -6.45
C ARG A 203 -11.21 0.31 -6.19
N VAL A 204 -10.56 0.77 -7.24
CA VAL A 204 -9.60 1.87 -7.15
C VAL A 204 -10.38 3.17 -7.01
N LEU A 205 -10.17 3.87 -5.91
CA LEU A 205 -10.76 5.18 -5.64
C LEU A 205 -9.82 6.30 -6.09
N ILE A 206 -8.52 6.14 -5.83
CA ILE A 206 -7.45 7.07 -6.21
C ILE A 206 -6.30 6.24 -6.78
N ASP A 207 -5.69 6.73 -7.83
CA ASP A 207 -4.47 6.23 -8.43
C ASP A 207 -3.64 7.43 -8.91
N SER A 208 -2.67 7.87 -8.08
CA SER A 208 -1.96 9.13 -8.31
C SER A 208 -0.56 9.11 -7.72
N PRO A 209 0.42 9.85 -8.30
CA PRO A 209 1.65 10.21 -7.63
C PRO A 209 1.39 10.83 -6.26
N LEU A 210 2.26 10.53 -5.28
CA LEU A 210 2.08 11.01 -3.91
C LEU A 210 2.15 12.54 -3.81
N ASP A 211 3.05 13.16 -4.60
CA ASP A 211 3.22 14.60 -4.60
C ASP A 211 1.98 15.31 -5.18
N ASP A 212 1.39 14.76 -6.26
CA ASP A 212 0.14 15.29 -6.84
C ASP A 212 -1.01 15.25 -5.82
N LEU A 213 -1.07 14.20 -4.99
CA LEU A 213 -2.09 14.12 -3.92
C LEU A 213 -1.94 15.20 -2.86
N ARG A 214 -0.70 15.64 -2.59
CA ARG A 214 -0.44 16.70 -1.61
C ARG A 214 -0.81 18.08 -2.12
N GLU A 215 -0.68 18.30 -3.43
CA GLU A 215 -0.87 19.60 -4.06
C GLU A 215 -2.28 19.81 -4.61
N SER A 216 -2.90 18.74 -5.11
CA SER A 216 -4.17 18.83 -5.86
C SER A 216 -5.43 18.62 -5.04
N TYR A 217 -5.34 18.46 -3.71
CA TYR A 217 -6.53 18.26 -2.89
C TYR A 217 -6.62 19.26 -1.75
N SER A 218 -7.83 19.77 -1.54
CA SER A 218 -8.15 20.69 -0.44
C SER A 218 -9.37 20.24 0.34
N LEU A 219 -9.42 20.68 1.61
CA LEU A 219 -10.54 20.50 2.53
C LEU A 219 -11.22 21.83 2.77
N ALA A 220 -12.53 21.86 2.60
CA ALA A 220 -13.40 22.95 3.00
C ALA A 220 -14.25 22.54 4.19
N LEU A 221 -14.28 23.38 5.23
CA LEU A 221 -15.17 23.24 6.38
C LEU A 221 -16.33 24.21 6.23
N ILE A 222 -17.55 23.68 6.07
CA ILE A 222 -18.74 24.47 5.72
C ILE A 222 -19.81 24.25 6.78
N THR A 223 -20.40 25.35 7.25
CA THR A 223 -21.57 25.26 8.13
C THR A 223 -22.79 24.83 7.31
N PRO A 224 -23.52 23.77 7.70
CA PRO A 224 -24.73 23.37 7.01
C PRO A 224 -25.78 24.48 6.99
N GLY A 225 -26.44 24.64 5.84
CA GLY A 225 -27.48 25.66 5.66
C GLY A 225 -28.34 25.35 4.43
N PRO A 226 -29.35 26.19 4.12
CA PRO A 226 -30.24 25.95 2.96
C PRO A 226 -29.51 25.90 1.64
N GLU A 227 -28.44 26.68 1.49
CA GLU A 227 -27.59 26.71 0.31
C GLU A 227 -26.41 25.71 0.40
N ALA A 228 -26.00 25.32 1.61
CA ALA A 228 -24.89 24.42 1.88
C ALA A 228 -25.40 23.04 2.30
N THR A 229 -25.95 22.28 1.36
CA THR A 229 -26.35 20.89 1.56
C THR A 229 -25.34 19.95 0.94
N ARG A 230 -25.28 18.70 1.42
CA ARG A 230 -24.38 17.68 0.90
C ARG A 230 -24.54 17.47 -0.60
N GLU A 231 -25.78 17.42 -1.09
CA GLU A 231 -26.12 17.19 -2.50
C GLU A 231 -25.66 18.34 -3.39
N ARG A 232 -25.84 19.59 -2.92
CA ARG A 232 -25.40 20.78 -3.66
C ARG A 232 -23.88 20.87 -3.74
N LEU A 233 -23.19 20.60 -2.63
CA LEU A 233 -21.74 20.60 -2.60
C LEU A 233 -21.15 19.51 -3.52
N LEU A 234 -21.72 18.31 -3.53
CA LEU A 234 -21.29 17.22 -4.43
C LEU A 234 -21.51 17.54 -5.92
N ALA A 235 -22.37 18.50 -6.24
CA ALA A 235 -22.61 18.94 -7.62
C ALA A 235 -21.65 20.04 -8.08
N LEU A 236 -20.81 20.57 -7.19
CA LEU A 236 -19.81 21.58 -7.53
C LEU A 236 -18.64 20.99 -8.29
N ASP A 237 -18.07 21.78 -9.19
CA ASP A 237 -16.89 21.39 -9.94
C ASP A 237 -15.70 21.10 -9.01
N GLY A 238 -15.01 20.01 -9.29
CA GLY A 238 -13.91 19.55 -8.45
C GLY A 238 -14.28 18.97 -7.08
N CYS A 239 -15.55 19.00 -6.66
CA CYS A 239 -15.96 18.41 -5.39
C CYS A 239 -15.93 16.88 -5.47
N PHE A 240 -14.99 16.26 -4.75
CA PHE A 240 -14.74 14.83 -4.79
C PHE A 240 -15.55 14.05 -3.74
N ALA A 241 -15.71 14.60 -2.52
CA ALA A 241 -16.47 13.96 -1.46
C ALA A 241 -17.01 14.98 -0.47
N VAL A 242 -18.19 14.71 0.16
CA VAL A 242 -18.75 15.52 1.21
C VAL A 242 -19.23 14.63 2.36
N ARG A 243 -18.83 14.97 3.59
CA ARG A 243 -19.26 14.32 4.83
C ARG A 243 -19.72 15.30 5.89
N GLN A 244 -20.63 14.87 6.73
CA GLN A 244 -21.04 15.62 7.91
C GLN A 244 -20.32 15.06 9.13
N ARG A 245 -19.56 15.92 9.82
CA ARG A 245 -18.82 15.57 11.03
C ARG A 245 -18.86 16.73 12.02
N ALA A 246 -19.10 16.44 13.29
CA ALA A 246 -19.12 17.43 14.38
C ALA A 246 -19.99 18.68 14.08
N GLY A 247 -21.07 18.51 13.31
CA GLY A 247 -21.98 19.62 12.97
C GLY A 247 -21.57 20.45 11.74
N ALA A 248 -20.44 20.17 11.11
CA ALA A 248 -19.97 20.79 9.87
C ALA A 248 -20.01 19.82 8.68
N LEU A 249 -20.04 20.35 7.46
CA LEU A 249 -19.80 19.62 6.24
C LEU A 249 -18.31 19.74 5.88
N HIS A 250 -17.66 18.59 5.78
CA HIS A 250 -16.29 18.44 5.31
C HIS A 250 -16.38 18.11 3.82
N ALA A 251 -16.02 19.05 2.97
CA ALA A 251 -16.00 18.87 1.52
C ALA A 251 -14.55 18.77 1.03
N ILE A 252 -14.22 17.67 0.35
CA ILE A 252 -12.91 17.48 -0.28
C ILE A 252 -13.05 17.86 -1.75
N PHE A 253 -12.17 18.74 -2.19
CA PHE A 253 -12.06 19.16 -3.57
C PHE A 253 -10.76 18.60 -4.18
N GLN A 254 -10.84 18.17 -5.43
CA GLN A 254 -9.68 17.91 -6.29
C GLN A 254 -9.31 19.22 -7.01
N LEU A 255 -8.98 20.21 -6.21
CA LEU A 255 -8.58 21.56 -6.58
C LEU A 255 -7.61 22.09 -5.53
N GLU A 256 -6.79 23.05 -5.91
CA GLU A 256 -6.00 23.82 -4.94
C GLU A 256 -6.93 24.60 -3.98
N PRO A 257 -6.46 24.94 -2.77
CA PRO A 257 -7.30 25.61 -1.77
C PRO A 257 -7.95 26.90 -2.24
N GLU A 258 -7.23 27.70 -3.04
CA GLU A 258 -7.75 28.98 -3.56
C GLU A 258 -8.82 28.77 -4.63
N GLU A 259 -8.60 27.82 -5.55
CA GLU A 259 -9.60 27.47 -6.57
C GLU A 259 -10.86 26.88 -5.94
N ALA A 260 -10.71 25.98 -4.97
CA ALA A 260 -11.84 25.40 -4.23
C ALA A 260 -12.63 26.48 -3.48
N ARG A 261 -11.94 27.50 -2.93
CA ARG A 261 -12.59 28.65 -2.29
C ARG A 261 -13.42 29.45 -3.29
N GLU A 262 -12.87 29.78 -4.45
CA GLU A 262 -13.61 30.51 -5.50
C GLU A 262 -14.87 29.78 -5.96
N VAL A 263 -14.77 28.46 -6.17
CA VAL A 263 -15.95 27.63 -6.51
C VAL A 263 -17.01 27.69 -5.43
N LEU A 264 -16.60 27.63 -4.16
CA LEU A 264 -17.53 27.69 -3.03
C LEU A 264 -18.14 29.09 -2.82
N GLU A 265 -17.36 30.17 -2.93
CA GLU A 265 -17.83 31.56 -2.82
C GLU A 265 -18.88 31.85 -3.88
N ASN A 266 -18.64 31.43 -5.12
CA ASN A 266 -19.60 31.56 -6.21
C ASN A 266 -20.90 30.77 -5.99
N ALA A 267 -20.81 29.59 -5.37
CA ALA A 267 -21.95 28.71 -5.18
C ALA A 267 -22.79 29.04 -3.95
N LEU A 268 -22.15 29.50 -2.86
CA LEU A 268 -22.79 29.72 -1.56
C LEU A 268 -23.01 31.21 -1.23
N GLY A 269 -22.36 32.13 -1.96
CA GLY A 269 -22.48 33.58 -1.75
C GLY A 269 -21.96 34.05 -0.37
N SER A 270 -20.96 33.35 0.17
CA SER A 270 -20.37 33.62 1.49
C SER A 270 -18.85 33.82 1.36
N ASP A 271 -18.36 34.92 1.96
CA ASP A 271 -16.93 35.26 1.92
C ASP A 271 -16.14 34.67 3.10
N ASP A 272 -16.78 34.01 4.07
CA ASP A 272 -16.12 33.40 5.25
C ASP A 272 -15.95 31.89 5.11
N LEU A 273 -15.44 31.46 3.96
CA LEU A 273 -15.17 30.07 3.66
C LEU A 273 -13.68 29.77 3.87
N ARG A 274 -13.40 28.73 4.65
CA ARG A 274 -12.04 28.28 4.90
C ARG A 274 -11.75 27.02 4.09
N THR A 275 -10.78 27.14 3.20
CA THR A 275 -10.18 26.04 2.46
C THR A 275 -8.72 25.89 2.87
N THR A 276 -8.27 24.68 3.07
CA THR A 276 -6.89 24.38 3.46
C THR A 276 -6.38 23.20 2.65
N PRO A 277 -5.05 23.10 2.38
CA PRO A 277 -4.49 21.85 1.90
C PRO A 277 -4.90 20.71 2.83
N ILE A 278 -5.28 19.58 2.28
CA ILE A 278 -5.65 18.42 3.09
C ILE A 278 -4.44 17.54 3.37
N ALA A 279 -4.21 17.20 4.64
CA ALA A 279 -3.24 16.17 4.98
C ALA A 279 -3.71 14.81 4.46
N LEU A 280 -2.80 13.99 3.93
CA LEU A 280 -3.15 12.68 3.34
C LEU A 280 -3.87 11.77 4.34
N GLU A 281 -3.50 11.81 5.62
CA GLU A 281 -4.18 11.06 6.67
C GLU A 281 -5.63 11.51 6.86
N GLU A 282 -5.88 12.83 6.83
CA GLU A 282 -7.21 13.40 6.91
C GLU A 282 -8.04 13.08 5.66
N MET A 283 -7.44 13.19 4.48
CA MET A 283 -8.05 12.77 3.22
C MET A 283 -8.47 11.29 3.27
N PHE A 284 -7.62 10.41 3.78
CA PHE A 284 -7.92 9.00 3.96
C PHE A 284 -9.09 8.78 4.93
N ILE A 285 -9.12 9.50 6.05
CA ILE A 285 -10.21 9.45 7.04
C ILE A 285 -11.52 9.93 6.41
N GLU A 286 -11.49 11.05 5.70
CA GLU A 286 -12.69 11.65 5.11
C GLU A 286 -13.21 10.82 3.92
N LEU A 287 -12.34 10.26 3.08
CA LEU A 287 -12.77 9.44 1.95
C LEU A 287 -13.28 8.06 2.36
N LEU A 288 -12.63 7.42 3.31
CA LEU A 288 -12.97 6.04 3.68
C LEU A 288 -13.96 5.93 4.84
N GLY A 289 -14.38 7.05 5.43
CA GLY A 289 -15.26 7.05 6.59
C GLY A 289 -14.57 6.46 7.80
N GLY A 290 -13.66 7.20 8.38
CA GLY A 290 -13.03 6.79 9.61
C GLY A 290 -14.09 6.54 10.67
N ALA A 291 -14.15 5.27 11.14
CA ALA A 291 -14.34 5.05 12.55
C ALA A 291 -12.95 4.80 13.11
N PRO A 292 -12.66 5.31 14.31
CA PRO A 292 -11.40 5.06 14.99
C PRO A 292 -11.14 3.57 15.18
#